data_d59ac79d2c3dca9b1900ee85fc62854e
#
_entry.id   d59ac79d2c3dca9b1900ee85fc62854e
#
_cell.length_a   1.000
_cell.length_b   1.000
_cell.length_c   1.000
_cell.angle_alpha   90.00
_cell.angle_beta   90.00
_cell.angle_gamma   90.00
#
_symmetry.space_group_name_H-M   'P 1'
#
loop_
_entity.id
_entity.type
_entity.pdbx_description
1 polymer ?
#
loop_
_entity_poly.entity_id
_entity_poly.type
_entity_poly.pdbx_seq_one_letter_code
_entity_poly.pdbx_strand_id
1 'polypeptide(L)'
;MYGVKEGTEAHIEILLLKRRENDIWETLVKPGKKAKPGTKIIFGDGLLTGEVIDVVEEGNRLIQFSYEGIFEEILDRLGQMPLPPYITHQLKDKNRYQTVYAKYDGSAAAPTAGLHFTPELLQTIREKGVQIAEVTLHVGLGTFRPVKVENVKEHHMHSEFYMIAVSYTHLTLPTT
;
A
#
# COMPACT_ATOMS: atom_id res chain seq x y z
N MET A 1 -8.89 0.76 4.71
CA MET A 1 -10.01 1.48 5.38
C MET A 1 -11.29 0.65 5.26
N TYR A 2 -12.14 0.74 6.26
CA TYR A 2 -13.48 0.12 6.24
C TYR A 2 -14.53 1.21 6.21
N GLY A 3 -15.51 1.06 5.34
CA GLY A 3 -16.65 1.96 5.21
C GLY A 3 -17.95 1.20 5.06
N VAL A 4 -19.05 1.93 5.02
CA VAL A 4 -20.40 1.39 4.84
C VAL A 4 -20.99 1.98 3.56
N LYS A 5 -21.58 1.13 2.74
CA LYS A 5 -22.27 1.58 1.54
C LYS A 5 -23.50 2.41 1.93
N GLU A 6 -23.61 3.62 1.37
CA GLU A 6 -24.75 4.51 1.61
C GLU A 6 -26.10 3.82 1.34
N GLY A 7 -27.05 4.04 2.23
CA GLY A 7 -28.39 3.44 2.15
C GLY A 7 -28.49 1.95 2.46
N THR A 8 -27.38 1.34 2.91
CA THR A 8 -27.36 -0.08 3.32
C THR A 8 -26.39 -0.25 4.50
N GLU A 9 -26.43 -1.41 5.17
CA GLU A 9 -25.45 -1.78 6.20
C GLU A 9 -24.26 -2.58 5.64
N ALA A 10 -24.05 -2.53 4.32
CA ALA A 10 -23.04 -3.33 3.68
C ALA A 10 -21.63 -2.76 3.94
N HIS A 11 -20.82 -3.49 4.69
CA HIS A 11 -19.42 -3.15 4.91
C HIS A 11 -18.61 -3.34 3.62
N ILE A 12 -17.74 -2.38 3.35
CA ILE A 12 -16.83 -2.36 2.21
C ILE A 12 -15.42 -2.03 2.72
N GLU A 13 -14.47 -2.88 2.37
CA GLU A 13 -13.05 -2.65 2.61
C GLU A 13 -12.43 -2.04 1.37
N ILE A 14 -11.62 -0.98 1.57
CA ILE A 14 -10.89 -0.30 0.50
C ILE A 14 -9.41 -0.27 0.85
N LEU A 15 -8.58 -0.66 -0.12
CA LEU A 15 -7.14 -0.46 -0.10
C LEU A 15 -6.78 0.56 -1.18
N LEU A 16 -6.18 1.67 -0.78
CA LEU A 16 -5.68 2.71 -1.67
C LEU A 16 -4.43 2.20 -2.38
N LEU A 17 -4.34 2.37 -3.70
CA LEU A 17 -3.23 1.90 -4.51
C LEU A 17 -2.43 3.06 -5.09
N LYS A 18 -3.11 3.93 -5.84
CA LYS A 18 -2.47 5.02 -6.55
C LYS A 18 -3.37 6.24 -6.58
N ARG A 19 -2.85 7.37 -6.13
CA ARG A 19 -3.51 8.67 -6.28
C ARG A 19 -3.46 9.11 -7.74
N ARG A 20 -4.58 9.54 -8.23
CA ARG A 20 -4.77 10.20 -9.53
C ARG A 20 -5.02 11.69 -9.30
N GLU A 21 -5.50 12.40 -10.30
CA GLU A 21 -5.88 13.81 -10.18
C GLU A 21 -7.21 13.98 -9.43
N ASN A 22 -7.45 15.15 -8.88
CA ASN A 22 -8.74 15.58 -8.27
C ASN A 22 -9.27 14.64 -7.17
N ASP A 23 -8.40 14.17 -6.28
CA ASP A 23 -8.74 13.24 -5.19
C ASP A 23 -9.38 11.92 -5.65
N ILE A 24 -9.11 11.55 -6.88
CA ILE A 24 -9.43 10.24 -7.41
C ILE A 24 -8.31 9.27 -7.06
N TRP A 25 -8.69 8.12 -6.53
CA TRP A 25 -7.77 7.05 -6.20
C TRP A 25 -8.15 5.77 -6.92
N GLU A 26 -7.14 5.12 -7.47
CA GLU A 26 -7.25 3.73 -7.85
C GLU A 26 -7.19 2.88 -6.58
N THR A 27 -8.15 1.96 -6.44
CA THR A 27 -8.36 1.23 -5.19
C THR A 27 -8.71 -0.23 -5.47
N LEU A 28 -8.31 -1.10 -4.55
CA LEU A 28 -8.85 -2.44 -4.47
C LEU A 28 -10.03 -2.43 -3.48
N VAL A 29 -11.16 -3.00 -3.89
CA VAL A 29 -12.41 -2.97 -3.10
C VAL A 29 -12.91 -4.38 -2.83
N LYS A 30 -13.26 -4.65 -1.58
CA LYS A 30 -13.81 -5.94 -1.14
C LYS A 30 -15.09 -5.72 -0.30
N PRO A 31 -16.21 -6.36 -0.65
CA PRO A 31 -16.48 -7.17 -1.84
C PRO A 31 -16.76 -6.30 -3.08
N GLY A 32 -16.03 -6.54 -4.18
CA GLY A 32 -16.14 -5.75 -5.40
C GLY A 32 -17.53 -5.72 -6.04
N LYS A 33 -18.33 -6.78 -5.85
CA LYS A 33 -19.72 -6.85 -6.36
C LYS A 33 -20.64 -5.77 -5.78
N LYS A 34 -20.34 -5.24 -4.60
CA LYS A 34 -21.16 -4.20 -3.92
C LYS A 34 -20.73 -2.78 -4.29
N ALA A 35 -19.57 -2.62 -4.94
CA ALA A 35 -18.97 -1.34 -5.32
C ALA A 35 -19.00 -1.18 -6.84
N LYS A 36 -20.17 -0.88 -7.38
CA LYS A 36 -20.39 -0.55 -8.80
C LYS A 36 -20.26 0.98 -8.98
N PRO A 37 -20.00 1.47 -10.21
CA PRO A 37 -20.05 2.90 -10.49
C PRO A 37 -21.32 3.56 -9.95
N GLY A 38 -21.20 4.74 -9.35
CA GLY A 38 -22.27 5.46 -8.65
C GLY A 38 -22.50 5.02 -7.21
N THR A 39 -21.77 4.00 -6.71
CA THR A 39 -21.87 3.59 -5.30
C THR A 39 -21.13 4.59 -4.42
N LYS A 40 -21.82 5.11 -3.41
CA LYS A 40 -21.22 5.93 -2.35
C LYS A 40 -20.90 5.10 -1.12
N ILE A 41 -19.78 5.37 -0.50
CA ILE A 41 -19.24 4.66 0.65
C ILE A 41 -18.86 5.71 1.69
N ILE A 42 -19.34 5.53 2.90
CA ILE A 42 -19.14 6.45 4.03
C ILE A 42 -18.15 5.82 4.99
N PHE A 43 -17.16 6.59 5.40
CA PHE A 43 -16.10 6.19 6.33
C PHE A 43 -16.11 7.10 7.56
N GLY A 44 -15.92 6.51 8.74
CA GLY A 44 -15.74 7.23 9.99
C GLY A 44 -16.86 8.22 10.28
N ASP A 45 -18.11 7.76 10.22
CA ASP A 45 -19.29 8.56 10.50
C ASP A 45 -19.42 9.84 9.65
N GLY A 46 -18.93 9.77 8.40
CA GLY A 46 -19.00 10.86 7.45
C GLY A 46 -17.74 11.73 7.32
N LEU A 47 -16.67 11.41 8.04
CA LEU A 47 -15.38 12.11 7.90
C LEU A 47 -14.82 12.05 6.48
N LEU A 48 -15.10 10.95 5.78
CA LEU A 48 -14.69 10.73 4.40
C LEU A 48 -15.82 10.03 3.65
N THR A 49 -16.11 10.52 2.46
CA THR A 49 -17.05 9.86 1.54
C THR A 49 -16.31 9.53 0.25
N GLY A 50 -16.51 8.34 -0.29
CA GLY A 50 -15.95 7.92 -1.56
C GLY A 50 -17.05 7.53 -2.53
N GLU A 51 -17.02 8.03 -3.75
CA GLU A 51 -17.90 7.63 -4.83
C GLU A 51 -17.13 6.80 -5.86
N VAL A 52 -17.60 5.60 -6.14
CA VAL A 52 -17.04 4.76 -7.21
C VAL A 52 -17.42 5.36 -8.54
N ILE A 53 -16.43 5.87 -9.28
CA ILE A 53 -16.67 6.49 -10.59
C ILE A 53 -16.48 5.53 -11.75
N ASP A 54 -15.56 4.56 -11.61
CA ASP A 54 -15.30 3.58 -12.68
C ASP A 54 -14.70 2.28 -12.15
N VAL A 55 -14.68 1.27 -13.01
CA VAL A 55 -14.01 -0.02 -12.82
C VAL A 55 -12.94 -0.15 -13.89
N VAL A 56 -11.68 -0.17 -13.48
CA VAL A 56 -10.53 -0.23 -14.37
C VAL A 56 -9.94 -1.64 -14.43
N GLU A 57 -8.80 -1.77 -15.09
CA GLU A 57 -8.10 -3.04 -15.26
C GLU A 57 -7.99 -3.82 -13.95
N GLU A 58 -7.95 -5.14 -14.08
CA GLU A 58 -7.84 -6.09 -12.97
C GLU A 58 -8.97 -6.00 -11.93
N GLY A 59 -10.03 -5.26 -12.24
CA GLY A 59 -11.17 -5.07 -11.37
C GLY A 59 -10.96 -4.04 -10.26
N ASN A 60 -9.93 -3.21 -10.35
CA ASN A 60 -9.73 -2.07 -9.47
C ASN A 60 -10.83 -1.02 -9.69
N ARG A 61 -11.07 -0.19 -8.68
CA ARG A 61 -12.07 0.91 -8.76
C ARG A 61 -11.35 2.24 -8.74
N LEU A 62 -11.86 3.16 -9.54
CA LEU A 62 -11.58 4.57 -9.36
C LEU A 62 -12.61 5.12 -8.39
N ILE A 63 -12.13 5.65 -7.28
CA ILE A 63 -12.98 6.26 -6.25
C ILE A 63 -12.56 7.72 -6.11
N GLN A 64 -13.55 8.61 -6.25
CA GLN A 64 -13.40 10.01 -5.93
C GLN A 64 -13.75 10.21 -4.46
N PHE A 65 -12.84 10.79 -3.70
CA PHE A 65 -13.06 11.09 -2.29
C PHE A 65 -13.50 12.55 -2.12
N SER A 66 -14.42 12.74 -1.17
CA SER A 66 -14.89 14.03 -0.70
C SER A 66 -14.72 14.08 0.81
N TYR A 67 -14.11 15.16 1.31
CA TYR A 67 -13.76 15.34 2.72
C TYR A 67 -13.54 16.81 3.02
N GLU A 68 -13.48 17.15 4.30
CA GLU A 68 -13.07 18.48 4.79
C GLU A 68 -11.72 18.36 5.52
N GLY A 69 -10.80 19.28 5.24
CA GLY A 69 -9.47 19.32 5.86
C GLY A 69 -8.38 18.63 5.05
N ILE A 70 -7.44 17.97 5.74
CA ILE A 70 -6.26 17.32 5.15
C ILE A 70 -6.51 15.81 5.03
N PHE A 71 -6.38 15.30 3.80
CA PHE A 71 -6.66 13.89 3.50
C PHE A 71 -5.78 12.93 4.31
N GLU A 72 -4.52 13.25 4.45
CA GLU A 72 -3.54 12.44 5.17
C GLU A 72 -3.91 12.31 6.66
N GLU A 73 -4.39 13.37 7.30
CA GLU A 73 -4.86 13.32 8.69
C GLU A 73 -6.11 12.45 8.85
N ILE A 74 -7.00 12.49 7.87
CA ILE A 74 -8.18 11.62 7.84
C ILE A 74 -7.75 10.16 7.66
N LEU A 75 -6.78 9.90 6.79
CA LEU A 75 -6.21 8.56 6.63
C LEU A 75 -5.56 8.03 7.91
N ASP A 76 -4.86 8.87 8.66
CA ASP A 76 -4.26 8.47 9.94
C ASP A 76 -5.32 8.03 10.96
N ARG A 77 -6.49 8.64 10.92
CA ARG A 77 -7.62 8.30 11.81
C ARG A 77 -8.38 7.06 11.35
N LEU A 78 -8.64 6.92 10.05
CA LEU A 78 -9.47 5.87 9.47
C LEU A 78 -8.67 4.69 8.92
N GLY A 79 -7.40 4.92 8.56
CA GLY A 79 -6.54 3.95 7.93
C GLY A 79 -6.12 2.83 8.88
N GLN A 80 -6.01 1.65 8.31
CA GLN A 80 -5.40 0.51 8.96
C GLN A 80 -4.25 0.03 8.08
N MET A 81 -3.17 -0.42 8.71
CA MET A 81 -2.05 -1.03 7.99
C MET A 81 -2.56 -2.26 7.23
N PRO A 82 -2.35 -2.33 5.91
CA PRO A 82 -2.68 -3.54 5.16
C PRO A 82 -1.79 -4.69 5.64
N LEU A 83 -2.41 -5.79 6.04
CA LEU A 83 -1.73 -6.98 6.53
C LEU A 83 -1.92 -8.12 5.54
N PRO A 84 -0.94 -9.01 5.40
CA PRO A 84 -1.11 -10.25 4.66
C PRO A 84 -2.30 -11.06 5.20
N PRO A 85 -3.02 -11.83 4.35
CA PRO A 85 -4.24 -12.54 4.74
C PRO A 85 -4.08 -13.56 5.87
N TYR A 86 -2.85 -14.03 6.12
CA TYR A 86 -2.57 -14.98 7.20
C TYR A 86 -2.45 -14.29 8.58
N ILE A 87 -2.35 -12.97 8.62
CA ILE A 87 -2.38 -12.20 9.88
C ILE A 87 -3.83 -11.77 10.12
N THR A 88 -4.50 -12.47 11.02
CA THR A 88 -5.92 -12.24 11.33
C THR A 88 -6.14 -11.32 12.52
N HIS A 89 -5.11 -11.10 13.34
CA HIS A 89 -5.20 -10.22 14.52
C HIS A 89 -4.94 -8.77 14.11
N GLN A 90 -5.80 -7.88 14.60
CA GLN A 90 -5.60 -6.45 14.45
C GLN A 90 -4.36 -6.00 15.25
N LEU A 91 -3.48 -5.25 14.60
CA LEU A 91 -2.30 -4.70 15.27
C LEU A 91 -2.71 -3.61 16.27
N LYS A 92 -2.22 -3.72 17.51
CA LYS A 92 -2.35 -2.65 18.51
C LYS A 92 -1.49 -1.43 18.16
N ASP A 93 -0.33 -1.69 17.59
CA ASP A 93 0.61 -0.68 17.12
C ASP A 93 0.75 -0.79 15.59
N LYS A 94 0.32 0.23 14.87
CA LYS A 94 0.37 0.30 13.40
C LYS A 94 1.81 0.18 12.87
N ASN A 95 2.80 0.69 13.62
CA ASN A 95 4.20 0.71 13.21
C ASN A 95 4.87 -0.68 13.34
N ARG A 96 4.25 -1.62 14.05
CA ARG A 96 4.80 -2.95 14.25
C ARG A 96 5.01 -3.73 12.96
N TYR A 97 4.20 -3.46 11.94
CA TYR A 97 4.31 -4.10 10.62
C TYR A 97 4.95 -3.17 9.59
N GLN A 98 5.95 -2.38 10.02
CA GLN A 98 6.76 -1.53 9.16
C GLN A 98 8.21 -1.59 9.60
N THR A 99 9.14 -1.39 8.66
CA THR A 99 10.58 -1.38 8.97
C THR A 99 10.98 -0.09 9.66
N VAL A 100 11.98 -0.15 10.52
CA VAL A 100 12.54 1.02 11.23
C VAL A 100 13.23 2.03 10.30
N TYR A 101 13.48 1.64 9.05
CA TYR A 101 14.08 2.48 8.02
C TYR A 101 13.08 2.91 6.93
N ALA A 102 11.78 2.65 7.09
CA ALA A 102 10.76 3.19 6.20
C ALA A 102 10.76 4.72 6.26
N LYS A 103 10.79 5.36 5.11
CA LYS A 103 10.96 6.82 5.00
C LYS A 103 9.89 7.50 4.14
N TYR A 104 9.47 6.85 3.09
CA TYR A 104 8.51 7.38 2.13
C TYR A 104 7.33 6.44 1.98
N ASP A 105 6.14 6.99 2.08
CA ASP A 105 4.90 6.25 1.83
C ASP A 105 4.73 5.94 0.35
N GLY A 106 4.03 4.84 0.03
CA GLY A 106 3.75 4.46 -1.37
C GLY A 106 3.79 2.96 -1.65
N SER A 107 4.21 2.13 -0.69
CA SER A 107 4.18 0.67 -0.82
C SER A 107 2.85 0.09 -0.36
N ALA A 108 2.35 -0.90 -1.09
CA ALA A 108 1.22 -1.73 -0.66
C ALA A 108 1.66 -2.90 0.24
N ALA A 109 2.96 -3.21 0.29
CA ALA A 109 3.52 -4.29 1.08
C ALA A 109 4.78 -3.84 1.83
N ALA A 110 4.95 -4.33 3.07
CA ALA A 110 6.18 -4.13 3.83
C ALA A 110 7.22 -5.21 3.47
N PRO A 111 8.53 -4.87 3.44
CA PRO A 111 9.59 -5.85 3.26
C PRO A 111 9.78 -6.66 4.55
N THR A 112 9.07 -7.79 4.67
CA THR A 112 8.93 -8.55 5.92
C THR A 112 10.25 -9.01 6.52
N ALA A 113 11.25 -9.33 5.70
CA ALA A 113 12.61 -9.63 6.17
C ALA A 113 13.24 -8.43 6.90
N GLY A 114 12.91 -7.21 6.49
CA GLY A 114 13.39 -5.98 7.11
C GLY A 114 12.83 -5.71 8.52
N LEU A 115 11.72 -6.36 8.91
CA LEU A 115 11.13 -6.22 10.24
C LEU A 115 12.04 -6.76 11.37
N HIS A 116 13.05 -7.57 11.03
CA HIS A 116 14.03 -8.07 11.97
C HIS A 116 15.10 -7.03 12.37
N PHE A 117 15.25 -5.95 11.58
CA PHE A 117 16.18 -4.88 11.93
C PHE A 117 15.60 -3.96 13.00
N THR A 118 16.44 -3.62 13.97
CA THR A 118 16.17 -2.55 14.93
C THR A 118 17.17 -1.40 14.73
N PRO A 119 16.90 -0.19 15.24
CA PRO A 119 17.87 0.90 15.19
C PRO A 119 19.23 0.53 15.81
N GLU A 120 19.19 -0.21 16.93
CA GLU A 120 20.39 -0.66 17.66
C GLU A 120 21.20 -1.67 16.82
N LEU A 121 20.52 -2.60 16.15
CA LEU A 121 21.16 -3.56 15.25
C LEU A 121 21.84 -2.85 14.08
N LEU A 122 21.14 -1.89 13.45
CA LEU A 122 21.71 -1.09 12.37
C LEU A 122 22.92 -0.29 12.83
N GLN A 123 22.89 0.25 14.05
CA GLN A 123 24.02 0.96 14.64
C GLN A 123 25.22 0.00 14.86
N THR A 124 24.97 -1.17 15.43
CA THR A 124 26.02 -2.20 15.63
C THR A 124 26.67 -2.63 14.31
N ILE A 125 25.88 -2.75 13.24
CA ILE A 125 26.38 -3.07 11.91
C ILE A 125 27.33 -1.97 11.39
N ARG A 126 26.96 -0.69 11.56
CA ARG A 126 27.82 0.45 11.18
C ARG A 126 29.12 0.47 11.98
N GLU A 127 29.06 0.22 13.28
CA GLU A 127 30.23 0.17 14.17
C GLU A 127 31.21 -0.94 13.81
N LYS A 128 30.73 -2.01 13.18
CA LYS A 128 31.58 -3.08 12.60
C LYS A 128 32.22 -2.69 11.26
N GLY A 129 32.02 -1.46 10.78
CA GLY A 129 32.58 -0.97 9.52
C GLY A 129 31.78 -1.38 8.27
N VAL A 130 30.59 -1.94 8.43
CA VAL A 130 29.73 -2.28 7.30
C VAL A 130 29.04 -1.02 6.78
N GLN A 131 29.16 -0.76 5.49
CA GLN A 131 28.47 0.36 4.84
C GLN A 131 26.99 0.00 4.60
N ILE A 132 26.10 0.92 4.92
CA ILE A 132 24.66 0.79 4.67
C ILE A 132 24.30 1.79 3.58
N ALA A 133 23.77 1.29 2.46
CA ALA A 133 23.22 2.10 1.38
C ALA A 133 21.70 1.92 1.34
N GLU A 134 20.99 3.02 1.21
CA GLU A 134 19.51 3.02 1.23
C GLU A 134 18.96 3.22 -0.18
N VAL A 135 18.00 2.41 -0.54
CA VAL A 135 17.20 2.58 -1.76
C VAL A 135 15.72 2.64 -1.41
N THR A 136 14.96 3.44 -2.14
CA THR A 136 13.50 3.45 -1.99
C THR A 136 12.90 2.49 -3.01
N LEU A 137 12.06 1.58 -2.53
CA LEU A 137 11.30 0.65 -3.36
C LEU A 137 9.83 0.71 -2.92
N HIS A 138 8.94 1.01 -3.84
CA HIS A 138 7.50 0.95 -3.62
C HIS A 138 6.95 -0.37 -4.15
N VAL A 139 6.78 -1.33 -3.23
CA VAL A 139 6.29 -2.67 -3.56
C VAL A 139 4.78 -2.62 -3.80
N GLY A 140 4.37 -2.98 -5.02
CA GLY A 140 2.97 -2.99 -5.43
C GLY A 140 2.22 -4.27 -5.03
N LEU A 141 0.91 -4.29 -5.31
CA LEU A 141 0.04 -5.44 -5.07
C LEU A 141 0.40 -6.69 -5.88
N GLY A 142 1.16 -6.52 -6.96
CA GLY A 142 1.59 -7.63 -7.81
C GLY A 142 2.29 -8.74 -7.02
N THR A 143 3.03 -8.37 -5.96
CA THR A 143 3.71 -9.29 -5.05
C THR A 143 2.77 -10.32 -4.38
N PHE A 144 1.51 -9.96 -4.16
CA PHE A 144 0.52 -10.85 -3.53
C PHE A 144 -0.33 -11.62 -4.53
N ARG A 145 -0.16 -11.38 -5.83
CA ARG A 145 -0.96 -12.02 -6.87
C ARG A 145 -0.34 -13.37 -7.27
N PRO A 146 -1.09 -14.47 -7.17
CA PRO A 146 -0.60 -15.76 -7.66
C PRO A 146 -0.52 -15.74 -9.19
N VAL A 147 0.46 -16.42 -9.73
CA VAL A 147 0.54 -16.71 -11.16
C VAL A 147 -0.66 -17.59 -11.55
N LYS A 148 -1.46 -17.12 -12.51
CA LYS A 148 -2.70 -17.80 -12.96
C LYS A 148 -2.61 -18.40 -14.35
N VAL A 149 -1.48 -18.20 -15.03
CA VAL A 149 -1.24 -18.71 -16.39
C VAL A 149 -0.52 -20.03 -16.33
N GLU A 150 -0.83 -20.95 -17.24
CA GLU A 150 -0.14 -22.23 -17.36
C GLU A 150 1.23 -22.07 -18.01
N ASN A 151 1.33 -21.19 -19.00
CA ASN A 151 2.57 -20.89 -19.70
C ASN A 151 3.22 -19.64 -19.09
N VAL A 152 4.43 -19.80 -18.55
CA VAL A 152 5.20 -18.70 -17.91
C VAL A 152 5.41 -17.51 -18.86
N LYS A 153 5.53 -17.75 -20.17
CA LYS A 153 5.70 -16.67 -21.16
C LYS A 153 4.48 -15.76 -21.32
N GLU A 154 3.31 -16.20 -20.87
CA GLU A 154 2.07 -15.43 -20.88
C GLU A 154 1.87 -14.62 -19.59
N HIS A 155 2.75 -14.82 -18.60
CA HIS A 155 2.69 -14.08 -17.36
C HIS A 155 3.18 -12.64 -17.55
N HIS A 156 2.28 -11.69 -17.34
CA HIS A 156 2.64 -10.27 -17.31
C HIS A 156 3.27 -9.92 -15.96
N MET A 157 4.59 -9.66 -15.99
CA MET A 157 5.29 -9.18 -14.81
C MET A 157 4.85 -7.74 -14.51
N HIS A 158 4.52 -7.50 -13.23
CA HIS A 158 4.25 -6.15 -12.77
C HIS A 158 5.56 -5.36 -12.65
N SER A 159 5.47 -4.05 -12.79
CA SER A 159 6.58 -3.13 -12.57
C SER A 159 6.46 -2.49 -11.19
N GLU A 160 7.59 -2.20 -10.58
CA GLU A 160 7.67 -1.51 -9.30
C GLU A 160 8.48 -0.23 -9.42
N PHE A 161 8.09 0.79 -8.67
CA PHE A 161 8.83 2.05 -8.64
C PHE A 161 9.99 1.92 -7.67
N TYR A 162 11.19 2.33 -8.12
CA TYR A 162 12.35 2.44 -7.24
C TYR A 162 13.07 3.77 -7.45
N MET A 163 13.78 4.21 -6.42
CA MET A 163 14.63 5.38 -6.45
C MET A 163 15.96 5.08 -5.75
N ILE A 164 17.07 5.40 -6.44
CA ILE A 164 18.42 5.30 -5.89
C ILE A 164 18.99 6.71 -5.80
N ALA A 165 19.51 7.09 -4.64
CA ALA A 165 20.18 8.37 -4.48
C ALA A 165 21.43 8.43 -5.37
N VAL A 166 21.69 9.61 -5.96
CA VAL A 166 22.86 9.82 -6.85
C VAL A 166 24.18 9.42 -6.17
N SER A 167 24.28 9.63 -4.86
CA SER A 167 25.45 9.23 -4.07
C SER A 167 25.77 7.72 -4.10
N TYR A 168 24.82 6.89 -4.48
CA TYR A 168 24.97 5.43 -4.56
C TYR A 168 25.08 4.89 -6.00
N THR A 169 24.88 5.73 -7.01
CA THR A 169 24.89 5.27 -8.42
C THR A 169 26.23 4.77 -8.91
N HIS A 170 27.32 5.10 -8.20
CA HIS A 170 28.67 4.63 -8.50
C HIS A 170 29.10 3.39 -7.67
N LEU A 171 28.25 2.91 -6.77
CA LEU A 171 28.52 1.66 -6.06
C LEU A 171 28.29 0.50 -7.05
N THR A 172 29.37 -0.04 -7.56
CA THR A 172 29.34 -1.24 -8.39
C THR A 172 29.56 -2.46 -7.53
N LEU A 173 28.75 -3.50 -7.72
CA LEU A 173 29.09 -4.82 -7.19
C LEU A 173 30.31 -5.34 -7.94
N PRO A 174 31.29 -5.97 -7.24
CA PRO A 174 32.41 -6.60 -7.93
C PRO A 174 31.83 -7.66 -8.86
N THR A 175 32.10 -7.50 -10.16
CA THR A 175 31.82 -8.54 -11.16
C THR A 175 32.88 -9.61 -10.98
N THR A 176 32.48 -10.75 -10.46
CA THR A 176 33.30 -11.97 -10.45
C THR A 176 33.23 -12.67 -11.78
#